data_b73d2bf7cc7053b13be3e65ba595c6c3
#
_entry.id   b73d2bf7cc7053b13be3e65ba595c6c3
#
_cell.length_a   1.000
_cell.length_b   1.000
_cell.length_c   1.000
_cell.angle_alpha   90.00
_cell.angle_beta   90.00
_cell.angle_gamma   90.00
#
_symmetry.space_group_name_H-M   'P 1'
#
loop_
_entity.id
_entity.type
_entity.pdbx_description
1 polymer ?
#
loop_
_entity_poly.entity_id
_entity_poly.type
_entity_poly.pdbx_seq_one_letter_code
_entity_poly.pdbx_strand_id
1 'polypeptide(L)'
;MPFIPHTDEDIQEMFETIGIKNIETLFDEIPPSLRQVSLNEVPNGISEMELGRIARERAVKDSNLLCFIGAGAYEHHIPAAVWDIAARGEFYTAYTPYQPEASQGSLQLIYEYQTMMANLMAMDVSNASLYDGASALAEAILMAVRIANKKNKSAVLIPKNIHPHYRQTVSAIVSQQDISLIDVPYDQDTGKVNIAELEKLTSSDTAALIIPQPNFFGVLEEVDQLTNFAREHAMLSIALVNPMAMALLKPPGEWGDEGVDIACGEGQPLGIPLASGGPYYGLLCSKKKHVRQMPGRLVGRTVDLNGKSGYVLTLQAREQHIRRAKATSNICTNQGLMVTASTIYMSLMGPEGLRRVAAASHQHTREMYKSLLTIPNVCARFANTPFFHEIVLQINQPVDRVLAELARRGIQAGYDLSEFYPELNNCLLLCATETKTEADIKLLTRELHDVLQGRILMEVS
;
A
#
# COMPACT_ATOMS: atom_id res chain seq x y z
N MET A 1 -19.09 -18.11 31.63
CA MET A 1 -18.29 -17.34 30.68
C MET A 1 -18.21 -15.90 31.19
N PRO A 2 -17.03 -15.26 31.22
CA PRO A 2 -16.87 -13.96 31.90
C PRO A 2 -17.57 -12.78 31.24
N PHE A 3 -18.12 -12.96 30.04
CA PHE A 3 -18.78 -11.90 29.27
C PHE A 3 -20.30 -12.08 29.13
N ILE A 4 -20.89 -13.03 29.85
CA ILE A 4 -22.34 -13.19 29.91
C ILE A 4 -22.77 -12.70 31.29
N PRO A 5 -23.28 -11.46 31.42
CA PRO A 5 -23.53 -10.83 32.70
C PRO A 5 -24.87 -11.27 33.35
N HIS A 6 -25.75 -11.94 32.62
CA HIS A 6 -27.11 -12.28 33.07
C HIS A 6 -27.15 -13.72 33.60
N THR A 7 -27.82 -13.89 34.74
CA THR A 7 -28.18 -15.20 35.26
C THR A 7 -29.42 -15.75 34.57
N ASP A 8 -29.73 -17.03 34.78
CA ASP A 8 -30.96 -17.62 34.24
C ASP A 8 -32.23 -16.93 34.80
N GLU A 9 -32.17 -16.45 36.04
CA GLU A 9 -33.25 -15.68 36.70
C GLU A 9 -33.43 -14.33 36.00
N ASP A 10 -32.36 -13.61 35.73
CA ASP A 10 -32.40 -12.34 34.95
C ASP A 10 -33.02 -12.55 33.56
N ILE A 11 -32.65 -13.67 32.91
CA ILE A 11 -33.23 -14.01 31.59
C ILE A 11 -34.72 -14.31 31.67
N GLN A 12 -35.16 -15.01 32.70
CA GLN A 12 -36.59 -15.28 32.88
C GLN A 12 -37.39 -13.99 33.14
N GLU A 13 -36.87 -13.08 33.99
CA GLU A 13 -37.52 -11.78 34.26
C GLU A 13 -37.59 -10.95 32.93
N MET A 14 -36.57 -11.00 32.10
CA MET A 14 -36.61 -10.37 30.78
C MET A 14 -37.69 -11.00 29.88
N PHE A 15 -37.81 -12.33 29.83
CA PHE A 15 -38.83 -13.02 29.08
C PHE A 15 -40.26 -12.65 29.53
N GLU A 16 -40.46 -12.58 30.84
CA GLU A 16 -41.76 -12.15 31.38
C GLU A 16 -42.08 -10.71 31.02
N THR A 17 -41.10 -9.81 31.09
CA THR A 17 -41.27 -8.39 30.75
C THR A 17 -41.59 -8.21 29.26
N ILE A 18 -40.96 -8.98 28.37
CA ILE A 18 -41.18 -8.96 26.93
C ILE A 18 -42.48 -9.70 26.55
N GLY A 19 -42.96 -10.61 27.39
CA GLY A 19 -44.14 -11.43 27.14
C GLY A 19 -43.89 -12.65 26.26
N ILE A 20 -42.66 -13.22 26.29
CA ILE A 20 -42.27 -14.39 25.52
C ILE A 20 -41.90 -15.56 26.45
N LYS A 21 -41.92 -16.80 25.92
CA LYS A 21 -41.59 -18.01 26.71
C LYS A 21 -40.14 -18.44 26.63
N ASN A 22 -39.48 -18.10 25.53
CA ASN A 22 -38.09 -18.46 25.26
C ASN A 22 -37.51 -17.51 24.20
N ILE A 23 -36.19 -17.52 24.07
CA ILE A 23 -35.47 -16.68 23.15
C ILE A 23 -35.76 -16.97 21.67
N GLU A 24 -36.13 -18.23 21.33
CA GLU A 24 -36.42 -18.64 19.96
C GLU A 24 -37.60 -17.88 19.36
N THR A 25 -38.58 -17.48 20.21
CA THR A 25 -39.73 -16.68 19.81
C THR A 25 -39.35 -15.32 19.22
N LEU A 26 -38.19 -14.77 19.60
CA LEU A 26 -37.69 -13.48 19.05
C LEU A 26 -37.23 -13.60 17.59
N PHE A 27 -37.06 -14.82 17.11
CA PHE A 27 -36.62 -15.09 15.74
C PHE A 27 -37.74 -15.56 14.83
N ASP A 28 -39.01 -15.46 15.26
CA ASP A 28 -40.16 -15.95 14.48
C ASP A 28 -40.33 -15.30 13.10
N GLU A 29 -39.73 -14.15 12.89
CA GLU A 29 -39.64 -13.48 11.58
C GLU A 29 -38.72 -14.21 10.58
N ILE A 30 -37.81 -15.04 11.08
CA ILE A 30 -36.90 -15.81 10.22
C ILE A 30 -37.58 -17.13 9.82
N PRO A 31 -37.71 -17.45 8.53
CA PRO A 31 -38.27 -18.72 8.09
C PRO A 31 -37.56 -19.91 8.74
N PRO A 32 -38.27 -20.97 9.20
CA PRO A 32 -37.68 -22.12 9.88
C PRO A 32 -36.52 -22.79 9.12
N SER A 33 -36.61 -22.81 7.79
CA SER A 33 -35.54 -23.37 6.92
C SER A 33 -34.20 -22.61 6.97
N LEU A 34 -34.25 -21.34 7.39
CA LEU A 34 -33.04 -20.49 7.54
C LEU A 34 -32.54 -20.44 9.00
N ARG A 35 -33.30 -20.95 9.97
CA ARG A 35 -32.88 -20.98 11.38
C ARG A 35 -31.99 -22.19 11.71
N GLN A 36 -32.00 -23.23 10.88
CA GLN A 36 -31.19 -24.43 11.10
C GLN A 36 -29.77 -24.24 10.57
N VAL A 37 -29.00 -23.41 11.26
CA VAL A 37 -27.56 -23.29 11.02
C VAL A 37 -26.84 -24.32 11.89
N SER A 38 -26.29 -25.35 11.29
CA SER A 38 -25.43 -26.31 11.99
C SER A 38 -24.02 -25.70 12.10
N LEU A 39 -23.54 -25.58 13.31
CA LEU A 39 -22.14 -25.19 13.59
C LEU A 39 -21.24 -26.41 13.83
N ASN A 40 -21.66 -27.60 13.41
CA ASN A 40 -20.94 -28.86 13.66
C ASN A 40 -19.52 -28.88 13.06
N GLU A 41 -19.28 -28.09 12.01
CA GLU A 41 -17.95 -27.94 11.39
C GLU A 41 -17.07 -26.87 12.06
N VAL A 42 -17.63 -26.08 12.97
CA VAL A 42 -16.86 -25.12 13.75
C VAL A 42 -16.26 -25.84 14.95
N PRO A 43 -14.92 -25.85 15.11
CA PRO A 43 -14.28 -26.49 16.26
C PRO A 43 -14.76 -25.87 17.57
N ASN A 44 -14.89 -26.72 18.59
CA ASN A 44 -15.17 -26.24 19.95
C ASN A 44 -14.07 -25.30 20.47
N GLY A 45 -14.41 -24.40 21.38
CA GLY A 45 -13.43 -23.57 22.07
C GLY A 45 -12.40 -24.42 22.82
N ILE A 46 -11.14 -24.00 22.74
CA ILE A 46 -10.00 -24.64 23.41
C ILE A 46 -9.35 -23.66 24.39
N SER A 47 -8.47 -24.18 25.26
CA SER A 47 -7.72 -23.32 26.18
C SER A 47 -6.72 -22.42 25.46
N GLU A 48 -6.38 -21.26 26.04
CA GLU A 48 -5.34 -20.35 25.53
C GLU A 48 -3.99 -21.10 25.35
N MET A 49 -3.63 -21.95 26.29
CA MET A 49 -2.41 -22.74 26.23
C MET A 49 -2.39 -23.65 25.00
N GLU A 50 -3.50 -24.33 24.69
CA GLU A 50 -3.63 -25.24 23.55
C GLU A 50 -3.66 -24.43 22.24
N LEU A 51 -4.41 -23.33 22.19
CA LEU A 51 -4.41 -22.41 21.04
C LEU A 51 -3.01 -21.89 20.75
N GLY A 52 -2.27 -21.46 21.80
CA GLY A 52 -0.90 -21.00 21.66
C GLY A 52 0.05 -22.07 21.11
N ARG A 53 -0.16 -23.35 21.48
CA ARG A 53 0.61 -24.46 20.91
C ARG A 53 0.30 -24.64 19.42
N ILE A 54 -0.97 -24.72 19.06
CA ILE A 54 -1.40 -24.87 17.66
C ILE A 54 -0.90 -23.70 16.81
N ALA A 55 -0.99 -22.46 17.31
CA ALA A 55 -0.51 -21.27 16.58
C ALA A 55 1.00 -21.37 16.34
N ARG A 56 1.80 -21.74 17.34
CA ARG A 56 3.26 -21.93 17.17
C ARG A 56 3.59 -23.06 16.18
N GLU A 57 2.89 -24.19 16.25
CA GLU A 57 3.08 -25.32 15.31
C GLU A 57 2.77 -24.89 13.86
N ARG A 58 1.79 -24.03 13.65
CA ARG A 58 1.49 -23.45 12.34
C ARG A 58 2.54 -22.44 11.91
N ALA A 59 2.94 -21.53 12.79
CA ALA A 59 3.95 -20.51 12.51
C ALA A 59 5.31 -21.12 12.12
N VAL A 60 5.70 -22.26 12.70
CA VAL A 60 6.94 -22.96 12.31
C VAL A 60 6.88 -23.48 10.88
N LYS A 61 5.69 -23.78 10.34
CA LYS A 61 5.53 -24.18 8.93
C LYS A 61 5.73 -23.03 7.96
N ASP A 62 5.47 -21.80 8.40
CA ASP A 62 5.76 -20.56 7.67
C ASP A 62 7.20 -20.15 7.98
N SER A 63 8.16 -20.99 7.52
CA SER A 63 9.59 -20.76 7.80
C SER A 63 10.07 -19.43 7.23
N ASN A 64 11.07 -18.83 7.88
CA ASN A 64 11.76 -17.64 7.40
C ASN A 64 12.52 -17.98 6.11
N LEU A 65 11.85 -17.90 4.97
CA LEU A 65 12.47 -18.05 3.68
C LEU A 65 13.27 -16.77 3.34
N LEU A 66 14.38 -16.95 2.65
CA LEU A 66 15.10 -15.81 2.09
C LEU A 66 14.25 -15.19 0.97
N CYS A 67 13.72 -13.99 1.20
CA CYS A 67 12.71 -13.38 0.35
C CYS A 67 13.33 -12.34 -0.61
N PHE A 68 13.03 -12.50 -1.90
CA PHE A 68 13.34 -11.54 -2.97
C PHE A 68 12.06 -11.07 -3.68
N ILE A 69 10.92 -11.15 -2.99
CA ILE A 69 9.65 -10.63 -3.48
C ILE A 69 9.53 -9.16 -3.05
N GLY A 70 9.12 -8.31 -4.00
CA GLY A 70 8.65 -6.94 -3.76
C GLY A 70 7.18 -6.85 -4.11
N ALA A 71 6.88 -6.49 -5.37
CA ALA A 71 5.54 -6.45 -5.92
C ALA A 71 4.55 -5.63 -5.06
N GLY A 72 4.99 -4.44 -4.59
CA GLY A 72 4.16 -3.48 -3.87
C GLY A 72 4.30 -3.47 -2.35
N ALA A 73 4.95 -4.47 -1.73
CA ALA A 73 5.32 -4.48 -0.33
C ALA A 73 6.78 -4.93 -0.17
N TYR A 74 7.55 -4.26 0.67
CA TYR A 74 9.00 -4.38 0.67
C TYR A 74 9.55 -4.61 2.07
N GLU A 75 10.42 -5.62 2.18
CA GLU A 75 11.13 -5.91 3.42
C GLU A 75 12.26 -4.90 3.62
N HIS A 76 12.09 -3.99 4.57
CA HIS A 76 13.11 -3.05 5.02
C HIS A 76 13.51 -3.34 6.47
N HIS A 77 14.72 -2.95 6.86
CA HIS A 77 15.13 -3.01 8.26
C HIS A 77 14.37 -1.96 9.08
N ILE A 78 13.72 -2.41 10.15
CA ILE A 78 13.00 -1.55 11.05
C ILE A 78 13.76 -1.50 12.39
N PRO A 79 14.31 -0.33 12.80
CA PRO A 79 14.95 -0.19 14.10
C PRO A 79 14.01 -0.62 15.24
N ALA A 80 14.51 -1.41 16.20
CA ALA A 80 13.71 -1.95 17.31
C ALA A 80 12.91 -0.88 18.05
N ALA A 81 13.49 0.30 18.25
CA ALA A 81 12.84 1.43 18.92
C ALA A 81 11.52 1.88 18.24
N VAL A 82 11.31 1.62 16.96
CA VAL A 82 10.06 2.01 16.26
C VAL A 82 8.86 1.37 16.92
N TRP A 83 8.87 0.05 17.05
CA TRP A 83 7.73 -0.69 17.60
C TRP A 83 7.70 -0.71 19.12
N ASP A 84 8.85 -0.62 19.80
CA ASP A 84 8.91 -0.42 21.25
C ASP A 84 8.20 0.89 21.67
N ILE A 85 8.40 1.96 20.90
CA ILE A 85 7.74 3.24 21.18
C ILE A 85 6.28 3.20 20.71
N ALA A 86 6.00 2.71 19.49
CA ALA A 86 4.64 2.67 18.93
C ALA A 86 3.69 1.79 19.77
N ALA A 87 4.20 0.74 20.42
CA ALA A 87 3.44 -0.15 21.30
C ALA A 87 3.13 0.43 22.69
N ARG A 88 3.57 1.64 23.01
CA ARG A 88 3.25 2.30 24.29
C ARG A 88 1.78 2.70 24.31
N GLY A 89 1.17 2.58 25.52
CA GLY A 89 -0.25 2.87 25.72
C GLY A 89 -0.69 4.26 25.25
N GLU A 90 0.21 5.26 25.34
CA GLU A 90 -0.05 6.63 24.90
C GLU A 90 -0.35 6.73 23.40
N PHE A 91 0.13 5.78 22.58
CA PHE A 91 -0.05 5.77 21.14
C PHE A 91 -1.11 4.77 20.70
N TYR A 92 -0.99 3.49 21.06
CA TYR A 92 -1.85 2.44 20.47
C TYR A 92 -3.29 2.47 20.99
N THR A 93 -3.57 3.11 22.12
CA THR A 93 -4.93 3.25 22.65
C THR A 93 -5.72 4.39 22.01
N ALA A 94 -5.06 5.32 21.29
CA ALA A 94 -5.72 6.42 20.61
C ALA A 94 -6.45 5.91 19.36
N TYR A 95 -7.77 6.20 19.28
CA TYR A 95 -8.55 5.88 18.06
C TYR A 95 -8.65 7.11 17.14
N THR A 96 -9.52 8.05 17.49
CA THR A 96 -9.70 9.29 16.73
C THR A 96 -9.55 10.49 17.65
N PRO A 97 -8.64 11.42 17.37
CA PRO A 97 -8.37 12.56 18.25
C PRO A 97 -9.40 13.70 18.04
N TYR A 98 -10.69 13.44 18.26
CA TYR A 98 -11.76 14.43 18.09
C TYR A 98 -11.74 15.53 19.15
N GLN A 99 -11.34 15.21 20.38
CA GLN A 99 -11.24 16.19 21.49
C GLN A 99 -9.80 16.73 21.54
N PRO A 100 -9.52 17.91 20.99
CA PRO A 100 -8.16 18.45 20.91
C PRO A 100 -7.52 18.60 22.29
N GLU A 101 -8.30 19.02 23.31
CA GLU A 101 -7.84 19.20 24.69
C GLU A 101 -7.28 17.92 25.34
N ALA A 102 -7.78 16.74 24.95
CA ALA A 102 -7.34 15.44 25.45
C ALA A 102 -6.31 14.75 24.55
N SER A 103 -6.13 15.21 23.31
CA SER A 103 -5.41 14.51 22.26
C SER A 103 -4.27 15.29 21.62
N GLN A 104 -3.70 16.26 22.34
CA GLN A 104 -2.66 17.16 21.77
C GLN A 104 -1.44 16.39 21.28
N GLY A 105 -0.99 15.35 22.00
CA GLY A 105 0.14 14.52 21.58
C GLY A 105 -0.12 13.77 20.28
N SER A 106 -1.29 13.12 20.15
CA SER A 106 -1.68 12.41 18.92
C SER A 106 -1.85 13.35 17.73
N LEU A 107 -2.43 14.53 17.96
CA LEU A 107 -2.59 15.55 16.93
C LEU A 107 -1.24 16.14 16.48
N GLN A 108 -0.33 16.38 17.42
CA GLN A 108 1.03 16.84 17.11
C GLN A 108 1.77 15.79 16.27
N LEU A 109 1.70 14.51 16.65
CA LEU A 109 2.31 13.42 15.90
C LEU A 109 1.81 13.38 14.45
N ILE A 110 0.49 13.47 14.24
CA ILE A 110 -0.09 13.51 12.89
C ILE A 110 0.39 14.74 12.13
N TYR A 111 0.48 15.88 12.77
CA TYR A 111 0.99 17.11 12.15
C TYR A 111 2.46 16.97 11.72
N GLU A 112 3.29 16.33 12.55
CA GLU A 112 4.69 16.02 12.24
C GLU A 112 4.79 15.04 11.07
N TYR A 113 3.99 13.97 11.06
CA TYR A 113 3.86 13.07 9.91
C TYR A 113 3.52 13.83 8.62
N GLN A 114 2.48 14.66 8.66
CA GLN A 114 2.06 15.46 7.49
C GLN A 114 3.21 16.34 6.98
N THR A 115 3.98 16.94 7.89
CA THR A 115 5.12 17.78 7.56
C THR A 115 6.24 16.96 6.90
N MET A 116 6.60 15.81 7.48
CA MET A 116 7.66 14.95 6.93
C MET A 116 7.27 14.41 5.56
N MET A 117 6.00 13.97 5.40
CA MET A 117 5.52 13.43 4.14
C MET A 117 5.43 14.51 3.06
N ALA A 118 4.93 15.70 3.38
CA ALA A 118 4.90 16.83 2.45
C ALA A 118 6.31 17.21 1.99
N ASN A 119 7.28 17.21 2.90
CA ASN A 119 8.68 17.50 2.56
C ASN A 119 9.29 16.41 1.69
N LEU A 120 9.07 15.11 2.01
CA LEU A 120 9.60 13.99 1.22
C LEU A 120 9.05 14.00 -0.22
N MET A 121 7.80 14.41 -0.39
CA MET A 121 7.14 14.51 -1.70
C MET A 121 7.35 15.87 -2.39
N ALA A 122 7.99 16.86 -1.74
CA ALA A 122 8.07 18.25 -2.16
C ALA A 122 6.69 18.86 -2.49
N MET A 123 5.66 18.47 -1.73
CA MET A 123 4.27 18.92 -1.90
C MET A 123 3.86 19.87 -0.79
N ASP A 124 2.78 20.63 -1.01
CA ASP A 124 2.37 21.67 -0.03
C ASP A 124 1.66 21.10 1.20
N VAL A 125 0.88 20.02 1.03
CA VAL A 125 0.00 19.46 2.06
C VAL A 125 -0.04 17.95 1.99
N SER A 126 0.04 17.27 3.13
CA SER A 126 -0.29 15.85 3.30
C SER A 126 -1.49 15.69 4.23
N ASN A 127 -2.32 14.68 4.01
CA ASN A 127 -3.34 14.26 4.96
C ASN A 127 -2.75 13.34 6.05
N ALA A 128 -3.60 12.95 7.02
CA ALA A 128 -3.21 12.07 8.13
C ALA A 128 -3.00 10.60 7.74
N SER A 129 -3.26 10.22 6.55
CA SER A 129 -3.20 8.95 5.83
C SER A 129 -4.56 8.43 5.34
N LEU A 130 -4.50 7.40 4.53
CA LEU A 130 -5.62 6.60 4.02
C LEU A 130 -5.40 5.13 4.40
N TYR A 131 -6.26 4.21 3.92
CA TYR A 131 -6.19 2.81 4.37
C TYR A 131 -4.96 2.08 3.83
N ASP A 132 -4.69 2.19 2.53
CA ASP A 132 -3.53 1.63 1.84
C ASP A 132 -3.23 2.39 0.53
N GLY A 133 -2.18 2.02 -0.17
CA GLY A 133 -1.79 2.67 -1.42
C GLY A 133 -2.82 2.52 -2.54
N ALA A 134 -3.52 1.41 -2.61
CA ALA A 134 -4.55 1.17 -3.63
C ALA A 134 -5.77 2.05 -3.42
N SER A 135 -6.28 2.15 -2.18
CA SER A 135 -7.36 3.07 -1.82
C SER A 135 -6.93 4.53 -1.92
N ALA A 136 -5.66 4.84 -1.63
CA ALA A 136 -5.11 6.17 -1.82
C ALA A 136 -5.12 6.59 -3.31
N LEU A 137 -4.79 5.68 -4.22
CA LEU A 137 -4.90 5.93 -5.66
C LEU A 137 -6.35 6.14 -6.09
N ALA A 138 -7.28 5.32 -5.61
CA ALA A 138 -8.70 5.49 -5.91
C ALA A 138 -9.23 6.85 -5.43
N GLU A 139 -8.88 7.25 -4.21
CA GLU A 139 -9.25 8.56 -3.66
C GLU A 139 -8.57 9.73 -4.38
N ALA A 140 -7.32 9.55 -4.86
CA ALA A 140 -6.66 10.55 -5.70
C ALA A 140 -7.39 10.74 -7.04
N ILE A 141 -7.87 9.65 -7.66
CA ILE A 141 -8.70 9.70 -8.86
C ILE A 141 -10.02 10.41 -8.59
N LEU A 142 -10.74 10.02 -7.54
CA LEU A 142 -11.99 10.67 -7.14
C LEU A 142 -11.77 12.16 -6.86
N MET A 143 -10.67 12.53 -6.20
CA MET A 143 -10.28 13.91 -5.97
C MET A 143 -10.02 14.66 -7.29
N ALA A 144 -9.26 14.07 -8.21
CA ALA A 144 -8.94 14.68 -9.49
C ALA A 144 -10.18 14.91 -10.34
N VAL A 145 -11.08 13.93 -10.43
CA VAL A 145 -12.35 14.07 -11.16
C VAL A 145 -13.23 15.16 -10.53
N ARG A 146 -13.36 15.22 -9.20
CA ARG A 146 -14.11 16.31 -8.52
C ARG A 146 -13.56 17.70 -8.84
N ILE A 147 -12.22 17.83 -8.92
CA ILE A 147 -11.57 19.10 -9.31
C ILE A 147 -11.86 19.43 -10.77
N ALA A 148 -11.76 18.42 -11.65
CA ALA A 148 -11.96 18.55 -13.09
C ALA A 148 -13.43 18.65 -13.52
N ASN A 149 -14.39 18.16 -12.70
CA ASN A 149 -15.83 18.13 -13.02
C ASN A 149 -16.42 19.52 -13.29
N LYS A 150 -15.81 20.59 -12.78
CA LYS A 150 -16.15 21.98 -13.19
C LYS A 150 -16.01 22.21 -14.69
N LYS A 151 -15.32 21.30 -15.42
CA LYS A 151 -15.10 21.29 -16.87
C LYS A 151 -15.75 20.08 -17.54
N ASN A 152 -16.63 19.34 -16.85
CA ASN A 152 -17.31 18.11 -17.31
C ASN A 152 -16.33 17.01 -17.77
N LYS A 153 -15.22 16.81 -17.03
CA LYS A 153 -14.21 15.79 -17.34
C LYS A 153 -14.36 14.61 -16.38
N SER A 154 -14.44 13.39 -16.90
CA SER A 154 -14.64 12.16 -16.12
C SER A 154 -13.72 10.98 -16.51
N ALA A 155 -12.98 11.07 -17.59
CA ALA A 155 -12.04 10.03 -18.01
C ALA A 155 -10.68 10.17 -17.30
N VAL A 156 -10.06 9.05 -16.93
CA VAL A 156 -8.74 9.00 -16.29
C VAL A 156 -7.85 8.02 -17.03
N LEU A 157 -6.68 8.47 -17.44
CA LEU A 157 -5.66 7.64 -18.08
C LEU A 157 -4.88 6.87 -17.02
N ILE A 158 -4.99 5.54 -17.06
CA ILE A 158 -4.37 4.63 -16.11
C ILE A 158 -3.39 3.68 -16.83
N PRO A 159 -2.06 3.82 -16.62
CA PRO A 159 -1.07 2.94 -17.24
C PRO A 159 -1.23 1.48 -16.82
N LYS A 160 -1.03 0.56 -17.78
CA LYS A 160 -1.08 -0.89 -17.52
C LYS A 160 0.07 -1.39 -16.65
N ASN A 161 1.19 -0.67 -16.60
CA ASN A 161 2.35 -0.97 -15.76
C ASN A 161 2.23 -0.43 -14.31
N ILE A 162 1.00 -0.15 -13.86
CA ILE A 162 0.67 0.04 -12.44
C ILE A 162 0.36 -1.32 -11.82
N HIS A 163 0.63 -1.45 -10.52
CA HIS A 163 0.33 -2.67 -9.75
C HIS A 163 -1.08 -3.22 -10.08
N PRO A 164 -1.21 -4.49 -10.51
CA PRO A 164 -2.50 -5.02 -10.99
C PRO A 164 -3.60 -5.00 -9.92
N HIS A 165 -3.29 -5.32 -8.67
CA HIS A 165 -4.28 -5.24 -7.58
C HIS A 165 -4.71 -3.80 -7.29
N TYR A 166 -3.84 -2.80 -7.49
CA TYR A 166 -4.24 -1.40 -7.38
C TYR A 166 -5.26 -1.04 -8.46
N ARG A 167 -5.04 -1.50 -9.69
CA ARG A 167 -5.98 -1.30 -10.80
C ARG A 167 -7.34 -1.96 -10.52
N GLN A 168 -7.35 -3.18 -9.97
CA GLN A 168 -8.58 -3.87 -9.56
C GLN A 168 -9.31 -3.12 -8.45
N THR A 169 -8.60 -2.69 -7.41
CA THR A 169 -9.17 -1.92 -6.29
C THR A 169 -9.74 -0.58 -6.77
N VAL A 170 -8.98 0.15 -7.59
CA VAL A 170 -9.45 1.41 -8.20
C VAL A 170 -10.74 1.16 -9.00
N SER A 171 -10.75 0.14 -9.87
CA SER A 171 -11.93 -0.22 -10.66
C SER A 171 -13.13 -0.52 -9.76
N ALA A 172 -12.94 -1.30 -8.69
CA ALA A 172 -14.01 -1.62 -7.75
C ALA A 172 -14.60 -0.38 -7.06
N ILE A 173 -13.76 0.60 -6.70
CA ILE A 173 -14.19 1.81 -5.98
C ILE A 173 -14.85 2.81 -6.91
N VAL A 174 -14.33 3.01 -8.14
CA VAL A 174 -14.78 4.09 -9.02
C VAL A 174 -15.81 3.67 -10.05
N SER A 175 -16.06 2.37 -10.27
CA SER A 175 -16.94 1.84 -11.34
C SER A 175 -18.39 2.35 -11.29
N GLN A 176 -18.87 2.78 -10.11
CA GLN A 176 -20.23 3.29 -9.92
C GLN A 176 -20.28 4.82 -9.76
N GLN A 177 -19.20 5.52 -10.16
CA GLN A 177 -19.07 6.97 -9.97
C GLN A 177 -19.04 7.75 -11.30
N ASP A 178 -19.54 7.15 -12.38
CA ASP A 178 -19.49 7.72 -13.74
C ASP A 178 -18.08 8.14 -14.18
N ILE A 179 -17.05 7.37 -13.75
CA ILE A 179 -15.64 7.58 -14.09
C ILE A 179 -15.18 6.51 -15.07
N SER A 180 -14.65 6.93 -16.20
CA SER A 180 -14.08 6.05 -17.21
C SER A 180 -12.58 5.89 -16.98
N LEU A 181 -12.14 4.67 -16.67
CA LEU A 181 -10.71 4.33 -16.64
C LEU A 181 -10.26 3.90 -18.03
N ILE A 182 -9.31 4.63 -18.61
CA ILE A 182 -8.76 4.37 -19.95
C ILE A 182 -7.37 3.77 -19.77
N ASP A 183 -7.21 2.53 -20.19
CA ASP A 183 -5.97 1.80 -20.14
C ASP A 183 -4.92 2.39 -21.11
N VAL A 184 -3.78 2.82 -20.58
CA VAL A 184 -2.63 3.24 -21.37
C VAL A 184 -1.64 2.09 -21.44
N PRO A 185 -1.32 1.55 -22.63
CA PRO A 185 -0.35 0.49 -22.77
C PRO A 185 1.06 0.98 -22.40
N TYR A 186 1.90 0.04 -21.97
CA TYR A 186 3.33 0.29 -21.84
C TYR A 186 4.07 -0.17 -23.10
N ASP A 187 5.23 0.40 -23.31
CA ASP A 187 6.14 -0.01 -24.37
C ASP A 187 6.78 -1.35 -24.03
N GLN A 188 6.68 -2.31 -24.93
CA GLN A 188 7.08 -3.70 -24.70
C GLN A 188 8.60 -3.87 -24.51
N ASP A 189 9.42 -2.99 -25.07
CA ASP A 189 10.88 -3.10 -25.00
C ASP A 189 11.44 -2.42 -23.74
N THR A 190 10.81 -1.33 -23.31
CA THR A 190 11.30 -0.51 -22.20
C THR A 190 10.51 -0.71 -20.88
N GLY A 191 9.28 -1.23 -20.94
CA GLY A 191 8.38 -1.32 -19.79
C GLY A 191 7.81 0.02 -19.32
N LYS A 192 8.13 1.14 -20.00
CA LYS A 192 7.64 2.50 -19.69
C LYS A 192 6.26 2.75 -20.30
N VAL A 193 5.59 3.78 -19.80
CA VAL A 193 4.34 4.28 -20.40
C VAL A 193 4.59 4.63 -21.88
N ASN A 194 3.73 4.12 -22.76
CA ASN A 194 3.82 4.40 -24.20
C ASN A 194 3.22 5.77 -24.51
N ILE A 195 4.08 6.77 -24.72
CA ILE A 195 3.66 8.16 -24.94
C ILE A 195 2.89 8.34 -26.25
N ALA A 196 3.24 7.61 -27.31
CA ALA A 196 2.54 7.69 -28.59
C ALA A 196 1.10 7.16 -28.48
N GLU A 197 0.86 6.13 -27.66
CA GLU A 197 -0.49 5.66 -27.37
C GLU A 197 -1.22 6.61 -26.40
N LEU A 198 -0.52 7.19 -25.44
CA LEU A 198 -1.06 8.19 -24.53
C LEU A 198 -1.67 9.39 -25.29
N GLU A 199 -0.97 9.89 -26.30
CA GLU A 199 -1.48 10.98 -27.17
C GLU A 199 -2.80 10.61 -27.87
N LYS A 200 -2.90 9.38 -28.41
CA LYS A 200 -4.11 8.90 -29.10
C LYS A 200 -5.31 8.72 -28.17
N LEU A 201 -5.05 8.36 -26.91
CA LEU A 201 -6.08 8.10 -25.91
C LEU A 201 -6.56 9.37 -25.20
N THR A 202 -5.81 10.47 -25.34
CA THR A 202 -6.15 11.74 -24.71
C THR A 202 -7.32 12.41 -25.42
N SER A 203 -8.31 12.87 -24.67
CA SER A 203 -9.49 13.56 -25.19
C SER A 203 -9.84 14.80 -24.34
N SER A 204 -10.80 15.61 -24.82
CA SER A 204 -11.30 16.76 -24.07
C SER A 204 -11.97 16.37 -22.73
N ASP A 205 -12.43 15.13 -22.60
CA ASP A 205 -13.06 14.58 -21.39
C ASP A 205 -12.03 14.05 -20.35
N THR A 206 -10.74 14.01 -20.71
CA THR A 206 -9.71 13.46 -19.82
C THR A 206 -9.45 14.39 -18.64
N ALA A 207 -9.71 13.89 -17.42
CA ALA A 207 -9.55 14.62 -16.17
C ALA A 207 -8.13 14.52 -15.60
N ALA A 208 -7.51 13.35 -15.68
CA ALA A 208 -6.21 13.10 -15.05
C ALA A 208 -5.39 12.03 -15.77
N LEU A 209 -4.07 12.11 -15.59
CA LEU A 209 -3.08 11.10 -15.93
C LEU A 209 -2.40 10.60 -14.65
N ILE A 210 -2.30 9.26 -14.50
CA ILE A 210 -1.55 8.63 -13.40
C ILE A 210 -0.12 8.34 -13.88
N ILE A 211 0.87 8.68 -13.07
CA ILE A 211 2.29 8.53 -13.36
C ILE A 211 2.93 7.68 -12.25
N PRO A 212 3.21 6.39 -12.48
CA PRO A 212 3.86 5.53 -11.48
C PRO A 212 5.37 5.80 -11.41
N GLN A 213 5.97 5.80 -10.19
CA GLN A 213 7.41 5.96 -10.02
C GLN A 213 7.92 5.30 -8.72
N PRO A 214 8.68 4.20 -8.81
CA PRO A 214 8.82 3.32 -9.98
C PRO A 214 7.48 2.72 -10.41
N ASN A 215 7.39 2.23 -11.65
CA ASN A 215 6.24 1.45 -12.07
C ASN A 215 6.30 0.02 -11.52
N PHE A 216 5.29 -0.82 -11.77
CA PHE A 216 5.19 -2.17 -11.22
C PHE A 216 6.33 -3.11 -11.66
N PHE A 217 6.99 -2.82 -12.77
CA PHE A 217 8.15 -3.57 -13.24
C PHE A 217 9.48 -3.11 -12.62
N GLY A 218 9.43 -2.16 -11.67
CA GLY A 218 10.62 -1.54 -11.07
C GLY A 218 11.25 -0.46 -11.93
N VAL A 219 10.75 -0.25 -13.15
CA VAL A 219 11.29 0.69 -14.16
C VAL A 219 10.97 2.14 -13.77
N LEU A 220 11.91 3.04 -14.06
CA LEU A 220 11.75 4.48 -13.87
C LEU A 220 11.15 5.13 -15.11
N GLU A 221 10.06 5.86 -14.93
CA GLU A 221 9.35 6.59 -15.98
C GLU A 221 9.99 7.94 -16.33
N GLU A 222 9.63 8.49 -17.48
CA GLU A 222 9.99 9.85 -17.90
C GLU A 222 9.03 10.87 -17.23
N VAL A 223 9.14 10.99 -15.90
CA VAL A 223 8.17 11.70 -15.06
C VAL A 223 8.00 13.17 -15.43
N ASP A 224 9.08 13.85 -15.84
CA ASP A 224 9.03 15.26 -16.25
C ASP A 224 8.21 15.42 -17.53
N GLN A 225 8.45 14.55 -18.51
CA GLN A 225 7.73 14.55 -19.77
C GLN A 225 6.24 14.24 -19.57
N LEU A 226 5.92 13.22 -18.78
CA LEU A 226 4.53 12.82 -18.50
C LEU A 226 3.77 13.90 -17.71
N THR A 227 4.45 14.58 -16.76
CA THR A 227 3.84 15.67 -15.99
C THR A 227 3.57 16.89 -16.87
N ASN A 228 4.51 17.28 -17.73
CA ASN A 228 4.31 18.37 -18.69
C ASN A 228 3.23 18.03 -19.71
N PHE A 229 3.20 16.78 -20.21
CA PHE A 229 2.14 16.30 -21.09
C PHE A 229 0.74 16.46 -20.47
N ALA A 230 0.58 16.05 -19.20
CA ALA A 230 -0.69 16.22 -18.49
C ALA A 230 -1.12 17.70 -18.43
N ARG A 231 -0.18 18.58 -18.11
CA ARG A 231 -0.43 20.04 -18.06
C ARG A 231 -0.82 20.63 -19.42
N GLU A 232 -0.10 20.30 -20.48
CA GLU A 232 -0.37 20.78 -21.85
C GLU A 232 -1.77 20.39 -22.34
N HIS A 233 -2.27 19.23 -21.91
CA HIS A 233 -3.63 18.75 -22.22
C HIS A 233 -4.67 19.14 -21.16
N ALA A 234 -4.35 20.06 -20.26
CA ALA A 234 -5.23 20.51 -19.18
C ALA A 234 -5.84 19.37 -18.34
N MET A 235 -5.04 18.33 -18.11
CA MET A 235 -5.30 17.23 -17.17
C MET A 235 -4.61 17.49 -15.84
N LEU A 236 -5.11 16.88 -14.78
CA LEU A 236 -4.41 16.80 -13.51
C LEU A 236 -3.40 15.65 -13.55
N SER A 237 -2.25 15.84 -12.94
CA SER A 237 -1.23 14.80 -12.78
C SER A 237 -1.31 14.16 -11.40
N ILE A 238 -1.37 12.82 -11.37
CA ILE A 238 -1.37 12.01 -10.15
C ILE A 238 -0.10 11.17 -10.13
N ALA A 239 0.83 11.46 -9.24
CA ALA A 239 1.98 10.61 -8.98
C ALA A 239 1.57 9.42 -8.10
N LEU A 240 1.89 8.21 -8.52
CA LEU A 240 1.80 7.00 -7.71
C LEU A 240 3.22 6.54 -7.38
N VAL A 241 3.65 6.68 -6.12
CA VAL A 241 5.06 6.56 -5.77
C VAL A 241 5.34 5.55 -4.64
N ASN A 242 6.54 4.98 -4.67
CA ASN A 242 7.14 4.36 -3.50
C ASN A 242 7.88 5.44 -2.69
N PRO A 243 7.49 5.69 -1.42
CA PRO A 243 8.07 6.79 -0.63
C PRO A 243 9.56 6.59 -0.33
N MET A 244 10.06 5.34 -0.23
CA MET A 244 11.48 5.08 -0.04
C MET A 244 12.28 5.49 -1.28
N ALA A 245 11.74 5.27 -2.48
CA ALA A 245 12.37 5.71 -3.73
C ALA A 245 12.51 7.24 -3.79
N MET A 246 11.55 7.98 -3.22
CA MET A 246 11.57 9.46 -3.21
C MET A 246 12.68 10.06 -2.33
N ALA A 247 13.29 9.26 -1.44
CA ALA A 247 14.49 9.69 -0.71
C ALA A 247 15.76 9.75 -1.61
N LEU A 248 15.71 9.19 -2.81
CA LEU A 248 16.82 9.14 -3.77
C LEU A 248 16.46 9.80 -5.12
N LEU A 249 15.23 9.66 -5.57
CA LEU A 249 14.75 10.16 -6.85
C LEU A 249 14.17 11.58 -6.70
N LYS A 250 13.99 12.26 -7.83
CA LYS A 250 13.32 13.56 -7.88
C LYS A 250 11.90 13.44 -7.31
N PRO A 251 11.53 14.25 -6.30
CA PRO A 251 10.23 14.14 -5.65
C PRO A 251 9.09 14.67 -6.55
N PRO A 252 7.85 14.18 -6.38
CA PRO A 252 6.71 14.53 -7.25
C PRO A 252 6.41 16.02 -7.38
N GLY A 253 6.60 16.78 -6.31
CA GLY A 253 6.39 18.24 -6.35
C GLY A 253 7.36 19.00 -7.25
N GLU A 254 8.42 18.35 -7.73
CA GLU A 254 9.42 18.92 -8.62
C GLU A 254 9.37 18.34 -10.05
N TRP A 255 8.44 17.41 -10.36
CA TRP A 255 8.34 16.83 -11.69
C TRP A 255 7.85 17.85 -12.73
N GLY A 256 8.40 17.79 -13.92
CA GLY A 256 8.12 18.77 -14.97
C GLY A 256 8.45 20.19 -14.54
N ASP A 257 7.70 21.16 -15.09
CA ASP A 257 7.94 22.58 -14.83
C ASP A 257 7.24 23.10 -13.55
N GLU A 258 6.15 22.44 -13.11
CA GLU A 258 5.31 22.94 -12.01
C GLU A 258 5.03 21.91 -10.91
N GLY A 259 5.58 20.70 -11.01
CA GLY A 259 5.26 19.58 -10.13
C GLY A 259 3.88 18.99 -10.40
N VAL A 260 3.60 17.81 -9.82
CA VAL A 260 2.29 17.15 -9.92
C VAL A 260 1.22 17.83 -9.08
N ASP A 261 -0.05 17.59 -9.36
CA ASP A 261 -1.18 18.12 -8.58
C ASP A 261 -1.46 17.29 -7.33
N ILE A 262 -1.32 15.96 -7.43
CA ILE A 262 -1.59 14.99 -6.36
C ILE A 262 -0.47 13.94 -6.38
N ALA A 263 0.02 13.56 -5.21
CA ALA A 263 0.92 12.42 -5.03
C ALA A 263 0.32 11.44 -4.02
N CYS A 264 0.34 10.15 -4.33
CA CYS A 264 -0.16 9.08 -3.47
C CYS A 264 0.72 7.84 -3.58
N GLY A 265 0.52 6.90 -2.67
CA GLY A 265 1.27 5.64 -2.67
C GLY A 265 1.09 4.84 -1.39
N GLU A 266 1.83 3.75 -1.28
CA GLU A 266 1.84 2.87 -0.11
C GLU A 266 2.93 3.29 0.87
N GLY A 267 2.54 3.49 2.14
CA GLY A 267 3.46 3.93 3.19
C GLY A 267 4.23 2.81 3.88
N GLN A 268 3.93 1.54 3.59
CA GLN A 268 4.55 0.37 4.23
C GLN A 268 6.09 0.44 4.31
N PRO A 269 6.83 0.90 3.27
CA PRO A 269 8.30 0.95 3.33
C PRO A 269 8.88 1.82 4.45
N LEU A 270 8.08 2.68 5.05
CA LEU A 270 8.51 3.60 6.10
C LEU A 270 8.27 3.01 7.51
N GLY A 271 8.91 1.88 7.82
CA GLY A 271 8.95 1.32 9.15
C GLY A 271 7.79 0.39 9.52
N ILE A 272 7.06 -0.12 8.53
CA ILE A 272 5.97 -1.09 8.73
C ILE A 272 6.44 -2.48 8.30
N PRO A 273 6.29 -3.53 9.13
CA PRO A 273 6.62 -4.90 8.74
C PRO A 273 5.65 -5.42 7.68
N LEU A 274 6.07 -6.43 6.91
CA LEU A 274 5.21 -7.08 5.90
C LEU A 274 3.95 -7.68 6.51
N ALA A 275 4.06 -8.27 7.70
CA ALA A 275 2.96 -8.78 8.53
C ALA A 275 1.90 -9.59 7.74
N SER A 276 2.34 -10.40 6.77
CA SER A 276 1.48 -11.24 5.91
C SER A 276 0.34 -10.48 5.21
N GLY A 277 0.57 -9.22 4.84
CA GLY A 277 -0.38 -8.40 4.10
C GLY A 277 -0.97 -7.22 4.86
N GLY A 278 -0.40 -6.85 5.98
CA GLY A 278 -0.81 -5.62 6.68
C GLY A 278 -1.13 -5.81 8.17
N PRO A 279 -1.63 -4.74 8.81
CA PRO A 279 -2.09 -3.48 8.19
C PRO A 279 -0.96 -2.62 7.64
N TYR A 280 -1.27 -1.85 6.57
CA TYR A 280 -0.41 -0.85 5.95
C TYR A 280 -1.05 0.53 6.07
N TYR A 281 -0.60 1.53 5.28
CA TYR A 281 -1.30 2.81 5.16
C TYR A 281 -1.04 3.49 3.82
N GLY A 282 -2.04 4.22 3.33
CA GLY A 282 -1.92 5.02 2.12
C GLY A 282 -1.48 6.44 2.42
N LEU A 283 -0.47 6.95 1.72
CA LEU A 283 -0.11 8.36 1.74
C LEU A 283 -0.85 9.13 0.65
N LEU A 284 -1.17 10.40 0.93
CA LEU A 284 -1.72 11.32 -0.07
C LEU A 284 -1.30 12.75 0.23
N CYS A 285 -0.64 13.37 -0.77
CA CYS A 285 -0.22 14.77 -0.75
C CYS A 285 -0.85 15.54 -1.91
N SER A 286 -0.99 16.85 -1.79
CA SER A 286 -1.46 17.69 -2.89
C SER A 286 -0.92 19.10 -2.83
N LYS A 287 -1.05 19.83 -3.96
CA LYS A 287 -0.90 21.28 -3.99
C LYS A 287 -1.95 21.95 -3.10
N LYS A 288 -1.58 23.02 -2.40
CA LYS A 288 -2.45 23.76 -1.46
C LYS A 288 -3.78 24.21 -2.09
N LYS A 289 -3.78 24.57 -3.38
CA LYS A 289 -4.98 24.98 -4.11
C LYS A 289 -6.08 23.92 -4.11
N HIS A 290 -5.74 22.64 -3.89
CA HIS A 290 -6.64 21.49 -3.91
C HIS A 290 -7.03 20.97 -2.52
N VAL A 291 -6.50 21.52 -1.43
CA VAL A 291 -6.67 21.02 -0.05
C VAL A 291 -8.13 20.79 0.36
N ARG A 292 -9.07 21.57 -0.17
CA ARG A 292 -10.51 21.43 0.14
C ARG A 292 -11.15 20.20 -0.53
N GLN A 293 -10.48 19.56 -1.46
CA GLN A 293 -10.91 18.35 -2.16
C GLN A 293 -10.17 17.09 -1.67
N MET A 294 -9.19 17.24 -0.77
CA MET A 294 -8.44 16.10 -0.23
C MET A 294 -9.36 15.18 0.57
N PRO A 295 -9.22 13.83 0.41
CA PRO A 295 -9.83 12.86 1.32
C PRO A 295 -9.10 12.82 2.66
N GLY A 296 -9.73 12.19 3.65
CA GLY A 296 -9.13 11.93 4.96
C GLY A 296 -8.98 13.17 5.85
N ARG A 297 -8.41 12.96 7.03
CA ARG A 297 -8.24 13.97 8.06
C ARG A 297 -7.04 14.88 7.79
N LEU A 298 -7.16 16.11 8.24
CA LEU A 298 -6.10 17.12 8.21
C LEU A 298 -5.96 17.74 9.59
N VAL A 299 -4.76 17.72 10.13
CA VAL A 299 -4.42 18.41 11.38
C VAL A 299 -3.76 19.73 11.05
N GLY A 300 -4.20 20.79 11.73
CA GLY A 300 -3.63 22.13 11.64
C GLY A 300 -3.09 22.61 12.98
N ARG A 301 -2.12 23.50 12.94
CA ARG A 301 -1.61 24.23 14.11
C ARG A 301 -2.45 25.48 14.34
N THR A 302 -2.80 25.76 15.60
CA THR A 302 -3.59 26.90 16.02
C THR A 302 -3.06 27.45 17.35
N VAL A 303 -3.75 28.43 17.91
CA VAL A 303 -3.52 28.95 19.26
C VAL A 303 -4.82 28.88 20.06
N ASP A 304 -4.73 28.67 21.37
CA ASP A 304 -5.87 28.76 22.29
C ASP A 304 -6.20 30.24 22.65
N LEU A 305 -7.20 30.43 23.50
CA LEU A 305 -7.63 31.74 23.95
C LEU A 305 -6.54 32.53 24.71
N ASN A 306 -5.54 31.85 25.25
CA ASN A 306 -4.42 32.42 25.98
C ASN A 306 -3.17 32.61 25.07
N GLY A 307 -3.30 32.33 23.77
CA GLY A 307 -2.19 32.43 22.81
C GLY A 307 -1.23 31.24 22.84
N LYS A 308 -1.54 30.15 23.59
CA LYS A 308 -0.74 28.93 23.62
C LYS A 308 -0.94 28.12 22.34
N SER A 309 0.16 27.70 21.72
CA SER A 309 0.14 26.87 20.50
C SER A 309 -0.45 25.49 20.79
N GLY A 310 -1.27 25.00 19.87
CA GLY A 310 -1.90 23.69 19.91
C GLY A 310 -2.27 23.17 18.53
N TYR A 311 -2.85 21.97 18.48
CA TYR A 311 -3.21 21.28 17.26
C TYR A 311 -4.69 20.88 17.27
N VAL A 312 -5.32 20.93 16.10
CA VAL A 312 -6.75 20.59 15.95
C VAL A 312 -6.99 19.89 14.60
N LEU A 313 -8.04 19.11 14.52
CA LEU A 313 -8.56 18.67 13.23
C LEU A 313 -9.15 19.87 12.48
N THR A 314 -8.78 20.00 11.20
CA THR A 314 -9.20 21.12 10.36
C THR A 314 -10.08 20.66 9.20
N LEU A 315 -10.83 21.58 8.59
CA LEU A 315 -11.66 21.33 7.42
C LEU A 315 -12.63 20.13 7.62
N GLN A 316 -13.04 19.85 8.85
CA GLN A 316 -13.90 18.71 9.21
C GLN A 316 -15.24 18.67 8.48
N ALA A 317 -15.74 19.83 7.98
CA ALA A 317 -16.95 19.90 7.18
C ALA A 317 -16.90 19.08 5.88
N ARG A 318 -15.74 18.51 5.49
CA ARG A 318 -15.59 17.58 4.35
C ARG A 318 -15.88 16.12 4.75
N GLU A 319 -15.82 15.79 6.05
CA GLU A 319 -15.85 14.42 6.55
C GLU A 319 -17.27 13.90 6.69
N GLN A 320 -17.41 12.56 6.62
CA GLN A 320 -18.73 11.90 6.60
C GLN A 320 -19.52 12.05 7.91
N HIS A 321 -18.89 12.16 9.07
CA HIS A 321 -19.57 12.36 10.35
C HIS A 321 -20.31 13.71 10.44
N ILE A 322 -19.94 14.69 9.59
CA ILE A 322 -20.62 15.98 9.47
C ILE A 322 -21.51 16.03 8.21
N ARG A 323 -20.95 15.69 7.05
CA ARG A 323 -21.62 15.84 5.74
C ARG A 323 -22.45 14.63 5.34
N ARG A 324 -22.31 13.49 5.97
CA ARG A 324 -23.02 12.25 5.65
C ARG A 324 -22.84 11.88 4.16
N ALA A 325 -23.94 11.68 3.43
CA ALA A 325 -23.92 11.35 2.00
C ALA A 325 -23.26 12.43 1.09
N LYS A 326 -23.09 13.65 1.59
CA LYS A 326 -22.43 14.75 0.86
C LYS A 326 -20.97 14.94 1.25
N ALA A 327 -20.37 13.98 1.96
CA ALA A 327 -18.96 14.03 2.32
C ALA A 327 -18.07 14.02 1.07
N THR A 328 -16.87 14.60 1.21
CA THR A 328 -15.88 14.62 0.12
C THR A 328 -15.38 13.22 -0.21
N SER A 329 -15.32 12.33 0.79
CA SER A 329 -14.83 10.96 0.66
C SER A 329 -15.56 10.04 1.63
N ASN A 330 -15.57 8.75 1.34
CA ASN A 330 -16.08 7.70 2.21
C ASN A 330 -15.03 7.20 3.22
N ILE A 331 -13.81 7.73 3.20
CA ILE A 331 -12.80 7.43 4.20
C ILE A 331 -13.30 7.86 5.58
N CYS A 332 -13.38 6.91 6.51
CA CYS A 332 -13.88 7.16 7.87
C CYS A 332 -12.76 7.59 8.82
N THR A 333 -11.63 6.87 8.78
CA THR A 333 -10.49 7.10 9.66
C THR A 333 -9.20 6.98 8.87
N ASN A 334 -8.06 7.16 9.55
CA ASN A 334 -6.73 6.91 9.01
C ASN A 334 -6.13 5.66 9.67
N GLN A 335 -4.95 5.23 9.25
CA GLN A 335 -4.17 4.14 9.86
C GLN A 335 -3.25 4.72 10.96
N GLY A 336 -3.86 5.15 12.09
CA GLY A 336 -3.18 5.94 13.11
C GLY A 336 -1.93 5.29 13.69
N LEU A 337 -1.97 3.99 14.03
CA LEU A 337 -0.81 3.28 14.57
C LEU A 337 0.31 3.13 13.56
N MET A 338 -0.02 2.87 12.29
CA MET A 338 0.97 2.77 11.21
C MET A 338 1.63 4.12 10.95
N VAL A 339 0.85 5.20 10.95
CA VAL A 339 1.37 6.58 10.87
C VAL A 339 2.29 6.90 12.04
N THR A 340 1.95 6.45 13.26
CA THR A 340 2.80 6.60 14.43
C THR A 340 4.15 5.90 14.23
N ALA A 341 4.14 4.63 13.83
CA ALA A 341 5.37 3.88 13.55
C ALA A 341 6.22 4.55 12.45
N SER A 342 5.59 5.00 11.37
CA SER A 342 6.30 5.70 10.29
C SER A 342 6.87 7.05 10.72
N THR A 343 6.16 7.80 11.57
CA THR A 343 6.67 9.06 12.12
C THR A 343 7.93 8.83 12.95
N ILE A 344 7.90 7.80 13.80
CA ILE A 344 9.06 7.41 14.61
C ILE A 344 10.20 6.95 13.71
N TYR A 345 9.91 6.10 12.71
CA TYR A 345 10.90 5.62 11.75
C TYR A 345 11.58 6.77 11.00
N MET A 346 10.79 7.66 10.41
CA MET A 346 11.34 8.83 9.69
C MET A 346 12.14 9.76 10.61
N SER A 347 11.72 9.92 11.86
CA SER A 347 12.44 10.74 12.86
C SER A 347 13.80 10.13 13.23
N LEU A 348 13.86 8.78 13.38
CA LEU A 348 15.10 8.08 13.70
C LEU A 348 16.07 8.05 12.50
N MET A 349 15.54 7.80 11.32
CA MET A 349 16.36 7.69 10.10
C MET A 349 16.84 9.06 9.60
N GLY A 350 15.98 10.07 9.68
CA GLY A 350 16.20 11.37 9.07
C GLY A 350 16.38 11.29 7.54
N PRO A 351 16.55 12.41 6.87
CA PRO A 351 16.75 12.44 5.41
C PRO A 351 17.93 11.61 4.94
N GLU A 352 19.04 11.65 5.68
CA GLU A 352 20.27 10.91 5.33
C GLU A 352 20.10 9.41 5.51
N GLY A 353 19.41 8.93 6.57
CA GLY A 353 19.12 7.52 6.77
C GLY A 353 18.23 6.97 5.67
N LEU A 354 17.14 7.66 5.33
CA LEU A 354 16.25 7.26 4.23
C LEU A 354 17.01 7.19 2.90
N ARG A 355 17.84 8.19 2.60
CA ARG A 355 18.68 8.21 1.40
C ARG A 355 19.63 7.02 1.35
N ARG A 356 20.26 6.65 2.48
CA ARG A 356 21.16 5.48 2.56
C ARG A 356 20.43 4.17 2.34
N VAL A 357 19.24 3.99 2.93
CA VAL A 357 18.40 2.81 2.71
C VAL A 357 18.03 2.67 1.24
N ALA A 358 17.54 3.75 0.63
CA ALA A 358 17.18 3.77 -0.79
C ALA A 358 18.37 3.46 -1.70
N ALA A 359 19.55 4.07 -1.43
CA ALA A 359 20.76 3.84 -2.21
C ALA A 359 21.28 2.40 -2.06
N ALA A 360 21.26 1.83 -0.85
CA ALA A 360 21.67 0.45 -0.61
C ALA A 360 20.71 -0.54 -1.32
N SER A 361 19.41 -0.32 -1.25
CA SER A 361 18.40 -1.13 -1.95
C SER A 361 18.65 -1.13 -3.46
N HIS A 362 18.90 0.04 -4.06
CA HIS A 362 19.25 0.14 -5.47
C HIS A 362 20.57 -0.58 -5.79
N GLN A 363 21.59 -0.41 -4.95
CA GLN A 363 22.90 -1.06 -5.16
C GLN A 363 22.78 -2.58 -5.10
N HIS A 364 22.12 -3.15 -4.09
CA HIS A 364 21.93 -4.60 -3.96
C HIS A 364 21.13 -5.17 -5.13
N THR A 365 20.10 -4.46 -5.60
CA THR A 365 19.37 -4.85 -6.81
C THR A 365 20.26 -4.84 -8.06
N ARG A 366 21.14 -3.85 -8.21
CA ARG A 366 22.12 -3.83 -9.30
C ARG A 366 23.11 -5.00 -9.24
N GLU A 367 23.57 -5.36 -8.04
CA GLU A 367 24.46 -6.50 -7.82
C GLU A 367 23.74 -7.82 -8.13
N MET A 368 22.50 -7.98 -7.65
CA MET A 368 21.64 -9.11 -7.96
C MET A 368 21.40 -9.23 -9.47
N TYR A 369 21.03 -8.13 -10.15
CA TYR A 369 20.83 -8.08 -11.59
C TYR A 369 22.05 -8.58 -12.36
N LYS A 370 23.24 -8.04 -12.05
CA LYS A 370 24.50 -8.47 -12.70
C LYS A 370 24.80 -9.95 -12.46
N SER A 371 24.59 -10.42 -11.24
CA SER A 371 24.86 -11.81 -10.85
C SER A 371 23.91 -12.78 -11.58
N LEU A 372 22.62 -12.49 -11.60
CA LEU A 372 21.61 -13.35 -12.24
C LEU A 372 21.76 -13.42 -13.77
N LEU A 373 22.22 -12.36 -14.42
CA LEU A 373 22.50 -12.36 -15.87
C LEU A 373 23.72 -13.20 -16.27
N THR A 374 24.52 -13.69 -15.32
CA THR A 374 25.59 -14.68 -15.62
C THR A 374 25.05 -16.10 -15.84
N ILE A 375 23.80 -16.34 -15.46
CA ILE A 375 23.14 -17.65 -15.60
C ILE A 375 22.70 -17.86 -17.06
N PRO A 376 23.08 -18.97 -17.71
CA PRO A 376 22.63 -19.27 -19.08
C PRO A 376 21.10 -19.26 -19.21
N ASN A 377 20.59 -18.65 -20.28
CA ASN A 377 19.15 -18.50 -20.57
C ASN A 377 18.36 -17.65 -19.57
N VAL A 378 19.04 -16.83 -18.77
CA VAL A 378 18.41 -15.74 -18.01
C VAL A 378 18.76 -14.44 -18.71
N CYS A 379 17.75 -13.62 -19.01
CA CYS A 379 17.96 -12.31 -19.63
C CYS A 379 17.06 -11.24 -18.99
N ALA A 380 17.50 -9.98 -19.09
CA ALA A 380 16.68 -8.86 -18.65
C ALA A 380 15.51 -8.65 -19.63
N ARG A 381 14.29 -8.54 -19.12
CA ARG A 381 13.12 -8.29 -19.98
C ARG A 381 13.12 -6.83 -20.50
N PHE A 382 13.49 -5.89 -19.66
CA PHE A 382 13.58 -4.46 -19.99
C PHE A 382 15.03 -4.01 -19.92
N ALA A 383 15.86 -4.55 -20.82
CA ALA A 383 17.28 -4.24 -20.88
C ALA A 383 17.51 -2.76 -21.18
N ASN A 384 18.54 -2.17 -20.56
CA ASN A 384 18.93 -0.76 -20.75
C ASN A 384 17.93 0.28 -20.25
N THR A 385 16.89 -0.13 -19.53
CA THR A 385 15.95 0.80 -18.89
C THR A 385 16.37 1.01 -17.43
N PRO A 386 16.39 2.25 -16.92
CA PRO A 386 16.71 2.52 -15.51
C PRO A 386 15.63 1.94 -14.60
N PHE A 387 16.07 1.40 -13.45
CA PHE A 387 15.20 0.79 -12.44
C PHE A 387 15.60 1.26 -11.04
N PHE A 388 14.74 1.01 -10.05
CA PHE A 388 15.06 1.33 -8.65
C PHE A 388 15.51 0.09 -7.86
N HIS A 389 14.61 -0.68 -7.29
CA HIS A 389 14.93 -1.84 -6.44
C HIS A 389 14.17 -3.12 -6.84
N GLU A 390 13.56 -3.10 -8.02
CA GLU A 390 12.94 -4.27 -8.64
C GLU A 390 13.40 -4.38 -10.10
N ILE A 391 13.48 -5.62 -10.58
CA ILE A 391 13.89 -5.96 -11.95
C ILE A 391 13.03 -7.10 -12.49
N VAL A 392 12.80 -7.10 -13.80
CA VAL A 392 12.12 -8.21 -14.49
C VAL A 392 13.14 -9.02 -15.26
N LEU A 393 13.22 -10.31 -14.93
CA LEU A 393 14.05 -11.28 -15.65
C LEU A 393 13.15 -12.26 -16.40
N GLN A 394 13.55 -12.58 -17.62
CA GLN A 394 12.97 -13.67 -18.40
C GLN A 394 13.81 -14.93 -18.27
N ILE A 395 13.16 -16.05 -18.02
CA ILE A 395 13.79 -17.39 -17.91
C ILE A 395 13.21 -18.32 -18.97
N ASN A 396 13.87 -19.45 -19.22
CA ASN A 396 13.46 -20.42 -20.26
C ASN A 396 12.60 -21.58 -19.73
N GLN A 397 12.08 -21.44 -18.53
CA GLN A 397 11.23 -22.45 -17.88
C GLN A 397 9.98 -21.81 -17.29
N PRO A 398 8.88 -22.55 -17.04
CA PRO A 398 7.71 -22.06 -16.35
C PRO A 398 8.06 -21.52 -14.96
N VAL A 399 7.68 -20.28 -14.69
CA VAL A 399 8.05 -19.55 -13.44
C VAL A 399 7.50 -20.25 -12.22
N ASP A 400 6.27 -20.74 -12.26
CA ASP A 400 5.61 -21.47 -11.17
C ASP A 400 6.45 -22.66 -10.65
N ARG A 401 7.02 -23.45 -11.57
CA ARG A 401 7.89 -24.59 -11.24
C ARG A 401 9.21 -24.15 -10.62
N VAL A 402 9.82 -23.10 -11.19
CA VAL A 402 11.08 -22.56 -10.68
C VAL A 402 10.90 -22.01 -9.28
N LEU A 403 9.83 -21.23 -9.04
CA LEU A 403 9.50 -20.69 -7.72
C LEU A 403 9.21 -21.79 -6.69
N ALA A 404 8.45 -22.83 -7.06
CA ALA A 404 8.16 -23.95 -6.18
C ALA A 404 9.44 -24.70 -5.77
N GLU A 405 10.37 -24.88 -6.70
CA GLU A 405 11.64 -25.57 -6.40
C GLU A 405 12.56 -24.70 -5.54
N LEU A 406 12.64 -23.38 -5.79
CA LEU A 406 13.41 -22.45 -4.96
C LEU A 406 12.82 -22.34 -3.55
N ALA A 407 11.49 -22.38 -3.41
CA ALA A 407 10.85 -22.39 -2.09
C ALA A 407 11.25 -23.63 -1.26
N ARG A 408 11.35 -24.84 -1.87
CA ARG A 408 11.88 -26.04 -1.20
C ARG A 408 13.34 -25.87 -0.74
N ARG A 409 14.09 -24.98 -1.39
CA ARG A 409 15.47 -24.61 -1.05
C ARG A 409 15.59 -23.46 -0.07
N GLY A 410 14.44 -23.01 0.49
CA GLY A 410 14.41 -21.93 1.47
C GLY A 410 14.41 -20.53 0.86
N ILE A 411 14.09 -20.36 -0.43
CA ILE A 411 14.16 -19.07 -1.13
C ILE A 411 12.82 -18.73 -1.77
N GLN A 412 12.23 -17.58 -1.41
CA GLN A 412 11.15 -16.94 -2.14
C GLN A 412 11.75 -15.99 -3.19
N ALA A 413 11.90 -16.46 -4.41
CA ALA A 413 12.77 -15.82 -5.40
C ALA A 413 12.10 -14.75 -6.27
N GLY A 414 10.89 -14.33 -5.99
CA GLY A 414 10.24 -13.26 -6.75
C GLY A 414 8.76 -13.56 -7.06
N TYR A 415 8.18 -12.75 -7.95
CA TYR A 415 6.75 -12.78 -8.30
C TYR A 415 6.55 -13.14 -9.77
N ASP A 416 5.65 -14.09 -10.06
CA ASP A 416 5.29 -14.50 -11.42
C ASP A 416 4.40 -13.42 -12.07
N LEU A 417 4.81 -12.87 -13.20
CA LEU A 417 4.07 -11.84 -13.91
C LEU A 417 2.99 -12.40 -14.84
N SER A 418 3.00 -13.68 -15.16
CA SER A 418 2.15 -14.27 -16.20
C SER A 418 0.65 -14.20 -15.91
N GLU A 419 0.25 -14.17 -14.65
CA GLU A 419 -1.15 -14.06 -14.23
C GLU A 419 -1.82 -12.76 -14.73
N PHE A 420 -1.11 -11.64 -14.61
CA PHE A 420 -1.65 -10.32 -14.97
C PHE A 420 -1.12 -9.77 -16.29
N TYR A 421 0.00 -10.33 -16.76
CA TYR A 421 0.69 -9.94 -17.98
C TYR A 421 1.01 -11.19 -18.81
N PRO A 422 0.03 -11.76 -19.54
CA PRO A 422 0.24 -12.97 -20.35
C PRO A 422 1.37 -12.83 -21.37
N GLU A 423 1.63 -11.60 -21.85
CA GLU A 423 2.74 -11.27 -22.75
C GLU A 423 4.12 -11.32 -22.07
N LEU A 424 4.17 -11.29 -20.74
CA LEU A 424 5.37 -11.49 -19.93
C LEU A 424 5.48 -12.93 -19.39
N ASN A 425 5.00 -13.88 -20.17
CA ASN A 425 5.13 -15.29 -19.85
C ASN A 425 6.61 -15.67 -19.61
N ASN A 426 6.86 -16.48 -18.60
CA ASN A 426 8.20 -16.81 -18.11
C ASN A 426 9.01 -15.62 -17.60
N CYS A 427 8.36 -14.54 -17.17
CA CYS A 427 9.01 -13.41 -16.56
C CYS A 427 8.78 -13.38 -15.04
N LEU A 428 9.85 -13.09 -14.34
CA LEU A 428 9.96 -13.07 -12.88
C LEU A 428 10.33 -11.67 -12.41
N LEU A 429 9.51 -11.07 -11.55
CA LEU A 429 9.82 -9.80 -10.88
C LEU A 429 10.55 -10.10 -9.57
N LEU A 430 11.78 -9.56 -9.42
CA LEU A 430 12.61 -9.72 -8.23
C LEU A 430 12.91 -8.37 -7.59
N CYS A 431 13.04 -8.41 -6.26
CA CYS A 431 13.37 -7.26 -5.44
C CYS A 431 14.58 -7.56 -4.55
N ALA A 432 15.47 -6.61 -4.38
CA ALA A 432 16.45 -6.62 -3.29
C ALA A 432 16.44 -5.25 -2.59
N THR A 433 16.31 -5.30 -1.26
CA THR A 433 16.41 -4.11 -0.41
C THR A 433 17.76 -4.09 0.32
N GLU A 434 17.97 -3.13 1.20
CA GLU A 434 19.17 -3.03 2.03
C GLU A 434 19.33 -4.23 2.99
N THR A 435 18.28 -5.03 3.20
CA THR A 435 18.33 -6.22 4.05
C THR A 435 19.09 -7.39 3.43
N LYS A 436 19.32 -7.38 2.11
CA LYS A 436 20.02 -8.46 1.39
C LYS A 436 21.53 -8.28 1.44
N THR A 437 22.21 -9.37 1.73
CA THR A 437 23.70 -9.38 1.74
C THR A 437 24.26 -9.94 0.43
N GLU A 438 25.55 -9.74 0.19
CA GLU A 438 26.27 -10.37 -0.93
C GLU A 438 26.14 -11.91 -0.90
N ALA A 439 26.14 -12.51 0.31
CA ALA A 439 25.98 -13.95 0.48
C ALA A 439 24.59 -14.42 0.05
N ASP A 440 23.52 -13.64 0.34
CA ASP A 440 22.16 -13.93 -0.07
C ASP A 440 22.01 -13.89 -1.59
N ILE A 441 22.59 -12.87 -2.23
CA ILE A 441 22.60 -12.73 -3.69
C ILE A 441 23.35 -13.90 -4.37
N LYS A 442 24.50 -14.29 -3.82
CA LYS A 442 25.25 -15.45 -4.31
C LYS A 442 24.49 -16.75 -4.13
N LEU A 443 23.80 -16.92 -3.01
CA LEU A 443 22.94 -18.07 -2.74
C LEU A 443 21.80 -18.14 -3.77
N LEU A 444 21.04 -17.06 -3.96
CA LEU A 444 19.99 -16.99 -4.97
C LEU A 444 20.53 -17.34 -6.36
N THR A 445 21.67 -16.76 -6.75
CA THR A 445 22.28 -16.99 -8.07
C THR A 445 22.64 -18.46 -8.28
N ARG A 446 23.25 -19.09 -7.29
CA ARG A 446 23.62 -20.50 -7.33
C ARG A 446 22.38 -21.40 -7.43
N GLU A 447 21.42 -21.19 -6.53
CA GLU A 447 20.24 -22.05 -6.47
C GLU A 447 19.34 -21.89 -7.71
N LEU A 448 19.18 -20.67 -8.23
CA LEU A 448 18.46 -20.45 -9.48
C LEU A 448 19.16 -21.10 -10.67
N HIS A 449 20.50 -21.01 -10.75
CA HIS A 449 21.27 -21.70 -11.77
C HIS A 449 21.06 -23.21 -11.69
N ASP A 450 21.15 -23.81 -10.50
CA ASP A 450 20.99 -25.26 -10.33
C ASP A 450 19.58 -25.73 -10.68
N VAL A 451 18.53 -24.98 -10.30
CA VAL A 451 17.15 -25.25 -10.67
C VAL A 451 16.97 -25.21 -12.18
N LEU A 452 17.48 -24.19 -12.86
CA LEU A 452 17.39 -24.05 -14.32
C LEU A 452 18.19 -25.12 -15.09
N GLN A 453 19.21 -25.75 -14.47
CA GLN A 453 19.94 -26.90 -15.00
C GLN A 453 19.30 -28.25 -14.66
N GLY A 454 18.13 -28.26 -14.01
CA GLY A 454 17.42 -29.48 -13.62
C GLY A 454 18.09 -30.26 -12.48
N ARG A 455 18.95 -29.62 -11.69
CA ARG A 455 19.54 -30.23 -10.50
C ARG A 455 18.53 -30.24 -9.36
N ILE A 456 17.91 -31.39 -9.11
CA ILE A 456 16.96 -31.59 -8.00
C ILE A 456 17.74 -31.73 -6.69
N LEU A 457 17.22 -31.15 -5.59
CA LEU A 457 17.73 -31.47 -4.24
C LEU A 457 17.59 -32.96 -4.02
N MET A 458 18.71 -33.66 -3.78
CA MET A 458 18.62 -34.99 -3.21
C MET A 458 18.08 -34.86 -1.79
N GLU A 459 16.89 -35.41 -1.54
CA GLU A 459 16.39 -35.59 -0.19
C GLU A 459 17.46 -36.37 0.58
N VAL A 460 18.10 -35.68 1.55
CA VAL A 460 18.95 -36.40 2.52
C VAL A 460 17.98 -37.14 3.42
N SER A 461 17.86 -38.46 3.17
CA SER A 461 17.07 -39.43 3.93
C SER A 461 17.48 -39.47 5.42
#